data_ef931ab3f687315aa08d048cbd871429
#
_entry.id   ef931ab3f687315aa08d048cbd871429
#
_cell.length_a   1.000
_cell.length_b   1.000
_cell.length_c   1.000
_cell.angle_alpha   90.00
_cell.angle_beta   90.00
_cell.angle_gamma   90.00
#
_symmetry.space_group_name_H-M   'P 1'
#
loop_
_entity.id
_entity.type
_entity.pdbx_description
1 polymer ?
#
loop_
_entity_poly.entity_id
_entity_poly.type
_entity_poly.pdbx_seq_one_letter_code
_entity_poly.pdbx_strand_id
1 'polypeptide(L)'
;NHKVFSDIGCYTLGSLPPFRAIDTCVEMGASVTMAKGAADGGQFPSVAVIGDSTFTHSGMTALLDAVNEKSNITVVISDNLTTGMTGGQDSAGTGRLEQICAGLGVEPEHIRVVVPLPKNMEEIRRTIREEIEYKGVSVIIPRRECIQTAKRHNAKKQ
;
A
#
# COMPACT_ATOMS: atom_id res chain seq x y z
N ASN A 1 3.57 13.01 -14.97
CA ASN A 1 4.46 12.91 -13.79
C ASN A 1 3.62 12.48 -12.58
N HIS A 2 3.59 11.18 -12.28
CA HIS A 2 2.95 10.67 -11.05
C HIS A 2 3.76 11.10 -9.82
N LYS A 3 3.09 11.21 -8.67
CA LYS A 3 3.72 11.46 -7.37
C LYS A 3 3.47 10.32 -6.42
N VAL A 4 4.50 9.90 -5.70
CA VAL A 4 4.46 8.78 -4.75
C VAL A 4 4.75 9.29 -3.35
N PHE A 5 3.75 9.18 -2.49
CA PHE A 5 3.78 9.56 -1.08
C PHE A 5 3.90 8.29 -0.23
N SER A 6 4.89 8.20 0.60
CA SER A 6 5.17 6.99 1.39
C SER A 6 5.08 7.26 2.88
N ASP A 7 4.65 6.25 3.59
CA ASP A 7 4.87 6.14 5.02
C ASP A 7 6.26 5.57 5.34
N ILE A 8 6.57 5.46 6.61
CA ILE A 8 7.80 4.85 7.10
C ILE A 8 7.62 3.34 7.24
N GLY A 9 8.44 2.57 6.55
CA GLY A 9 8.44 1.10 6.56
C GLY A 9 9.60 0.53 5.73
N CYS A 10 9.65 -0.79 5.59
CA CYS A 10 10.67 -1.46 4.76
C CYS A 10 10.63 -0.99 3.30
N TYR A 11 9.46 -0.63 2.80
CA TYR A 11 9.26 -0.11 1.45
C TYR A 11 9.84 1.31 1.25
N THR A 12 10.08 2.07 2.33
CA THR A 12 10.71 3.39 2.26
C THR A 12 12.13 3.32 1.67
N LEU A 13 12.78 2.15 1.73
CA LEU A 13 14.05 1.91 1.05
C LEU A 13 13.96 2.10 -0.48
N GLY A 14 12.75 2.07 -1.04
CA GLY A 14 12.51 2.42 -2.45
C GLY A 14 12.82 3.88 -2.80
N SER A 15 13.01 4.76 -1.81
CA SER A 15 13.51 6.13 -2.02
C SER A 15 14.98 6.19 -2.41
N LEU A 16 15.74 5.14 -2.08
CA LEU A 16 17.17 5.07 -2.34
C LEU A 16 17.49 4.60 -3.76
N PRO A 17 18.71 4.90 -4.27
CA PRO A 17 19.18 4.30 -5.50
C PRO A 17 19.16 2.76 -5.42
N PRO A 18 18.89 2.05 -6.52
CA PRO A 18 18.68 2.57 -7.88
C PRO A 18 17.25 3.03 -8.16
N PHE A 19 16.29 2.81 -7.26
CA PHE A 19 14.86 2.97 -7.54
C PHE A 19 14.41 4.43 -7.53
N ARG A 20 14.73 5.19 -6.48
CA ARG A 20 14.29 6.58 -6.29
C ARG A 20 12.80 6.75 -6.61
N ALA A 21 11.98 5.81 -6.12
CA ALA A 21 10.57 5.66 -6.50
C ALA A 21 9.59 6.38 -5.55
N ILE A 22 10.11 7.13 -4.57
CA ILE A 22 9.32 7.83 -3.56
C ILE A 22 9.67 9.30 -3.60
N ASP A 23 8.66 10.16 -3.73
CA ASP A 23 8.83 11.62 -3.77
C ASP A 23 8.84 12.23 -2.36
N THR A 24 8.00 11.73 -1.46
CA THR A 24 7.92 12.23 -0.07
C THR A 24 7.71 11.09 0.93
N CYS A 25 8.25 11.29 2.13
CA CYS A 25 8.02 10.43 3.28
C CYS A 25 8.08 11.29 4.55
N VAL A 26 7.00 11.35 5.34
CA VAL A 26 6.91 12.22 6.53
C VAL A 26 6.78 11.39 7.80
N GLU A 27 5.67 10.67 7.97
CA GLU A 27 5.39 9.87 9.16
C GLU A 27 4.53 8.66 8.84
N MET A 28 4.33 7.79 9.84
CA MET A 28 3.46 6.61 9.71
C MET A 28 1.99 7.03 9.68
N GLY A 29 1.30 6.76 8.55
CA GLY A 29 -0.11 7.07 8.33
C GLY A 29 -0.36 8.32 7.47
N ALA A 30 0.67 9.13 7.18
CA ALA A 30 0.50 10.36 6.43
C ALA A 30 0.39 10.16 4.91
N SER A 31 0.83 9.03 4.36
CA SER A 31 0.91 8.83 2.91
C SER A 31 -0.43 9.01 2.21
N VAL A 32 -1.51 8.44 2.77
CA VAL A 32 -2.84 8.48 2.16
C VAL A 32 -3.40 9.91 2.16
N THR A 33 -3.27 10.63 3.29
CA THR A 33 -3.72 12.04 3.39
C THR A 33 -2.89 12.96 2.50
N MET A 34 -1.57 12.72 2.37
CA MET A 34 -0.72 13.50 1.46
C MET A 34 -1.11 13.25 -0.01
N ALA A 35 -1.33 11.99 -0.39
CA ALA A 35 -1.77 11.66 -1.75
C ALA A 35 -3.14 12.27 -2.07
N LYS A 36 -4.09 12.20 -1.10
CA LYS A 36 -5.40 12.83 -1.22
C LYS A 36 -5.26 14.35 -1.40
N GLY A 37 -4.56 15.02 -0.51
CA GLY A 37 -4.36 16.47 -0.60
C GLY A 37 -3.71 16.90 -1.89
N ALA A 38 -2.75 16.13 -2.40
CA ALA A 38 -2.13 16.39 -3.69
C ALA A 38 -3.13 16.20 -4.85
N ALA A 39 -3.96 15.13 -4.80
CA ALA A 39 -4.99 14.89 -5.81
C ALA A 39 -6.05 16.00 -5.82
N ASP A 40 -6.50 16.45 -4.66
CA ASP A 40 -7.44 17.56 -4.51
C ASP A 40 -6.83 18.88 -5.03
N GLY A 41 -5.51 19.04 -4.92
CA GLY A 41 -4.73 20.11 -5.54
C GLY A 41 -4.47 19.94 -7.03
N GLY A 42 -5.02 18.92 -7.67
CA GLY A 42 -4.91 18.67 -9.13
C GLY A 42 -3.74 17.78 -9.55
N GLN A 43 -3.01 17.18 -8.61
CA GLN A 43 -1.95 16.21 -8.94
C GLN A 43 -2.58 14.87 -9.35
N PHE A 44 -2.34 14.44 -10.58
CA PHE A 44 -2.78 13.13 -11.08
C PHE A 44 -1.73 12.52 -12.02
N PRO A 45 -1.41 11.24 -11.89
CA PRO A 45 -1.77 10.31 -10.80
C PRO A 45 -1.11 10.66 -9.46
N SER A 46 -1.79 10.32 -8.35
CA SER A 46 -1.31 10.49 -6.98
C SER A 46 -1.35 9.14 -6.26
N VAL A 47 -0.20 8.67 -5.77
CA VAL A 47 -0.03 7.32 -5.23
C VAL A 47 0.42 7.38 -3.78
N ALA A 48 -0.30 6.70 -2.88
CA ALA A 48 0.11 6.48 -1.51
C ALA A 48 0.72 5.08 -1.34
N VAL A 49 1.78 4.96 -0.55
CA VAL A 49 2.37 3.66 -0.16
C VAL A 49 2.39 3.55 1.35
N ILE A 50 1.73 2.52 1.88
CA ILE A 50 1.54 2.28 3.31
C ILE A 50 1.72 0.80 3.66
N GLY A 51 2.19 0.48 4.86
CA GLY A 51 2.24 -0.90 5.34
C GLY A 51 0.90 -1.36 5.92
N ASP A 52 0.65 -2.66 5.92
CA ASP A 52 -0.57 -3.30 6.44
C ASP A 52 -0.89 -2.92 7.89
N SER A 53 0.10 -2.95 8.78
CA SER A 53 -0.06 -2.55 10.18
C SER A 53 -0.36 -1.07 10.33
N THR A 54 0.37 -0.21 9.61
CA THR A 54 0.15 1.24 9.65
C THR A 54 -1.21 1.60 9.05
N PHE A 55 -1.62 0.91 7.99
CA PHE A 55 -2.94 1.10 7.39
C PHE A 55 -4.06 0.86 8.40
N THR A 56 -4.02 -0.25 9.12
CA THR A 56 -5.05 -0.57 10.14
C THR A 56 -4.98 0.32 11.38
N HIS A 57 -3.81 0.91 11.67
CA HIS A 57 -3.64 1.83 12.79
C HIS A 57 -4.14 3.25 12.45
N SER A 58 -3.76 3.79 11.29
CA SER A 58 -3.99 5.22 10.97
C SER A 58 -4.36 5.52 9.51
N GLY A 59 -4.27 4.55 8.59
CA GLY A 59 -4.56 4.78 7.17
C GLY A 59 -6.04 4.67 6.79
N MET A 60 -6.85 3.94 7.57
CA MET A 60 -8.26 3.68 7.25
C MET A 60 -9.10 4.96 7.22
N THR A 61 -8.88 5.87 8.16
CA THR A 61 -9.62 7.14 8.23
C THR A 61 -9.38 8.00 7.00
N ALA A 62 -8.12 8.05 6.55
CA ALA A 62 -7.75 8.79 5.36
C ALA A 62 -8.31 8.16 4.07
N LEU A 63 -8.37 6.82 4.01
CA LEU A 63 -9.00 6.12 2.89
C LEU A 63 -10.50 6.39 2.83
N LEU A 64 -11.19 6.34 3.98
CA LEU A 64 -12.62 6.67 4.07
C LEU A 64 -12.89 8.10 3.59
N ASP A 65 -12.08 9.06 4.00
CA ASP A 65 -12.18 10.44 3.56
C ASP A 65 -11.98 10.58 2.04
N ALA A 66 -10.97 9.91 1.50
CA ALA A 66 -10.72 9.89 0.06
C ALA A 66 -11.89 9.30 -0.75
N VAL A 67 -12.53 8.24 -0.25
CA VAL A 67 -13.72 7.64 -0.87
C VAL A 67 -14.90 8.61 -0.84
N ASN A 68 -15.16 9.23 0.32
CA ASN A 68 -16.27 10.18 0.48
C ASN A 68 -16.13 11.38 -0.46
N GLU A 69 -14.92 11.90 -0.62
CA GLU A 69 -14.61 13.05 -1.47
C GLU A 69 -14.38 12.66 -2.94
N LYS A 70 -14.42 11.36 -3.27
CA LYS A 70 -14.16 10.82 -4.61
C LYS A 70 -12.81 11.27 -5.17
N SER A 71 -11.80 11.27 -4.32
CA SER A 71 -10.44 11.67 -4.69
C SER A 71 -9.82 10.70 -5.69
N ASN A 72 -8.99 11.19 -6.60
CA ASN A 72 -8.31 10.36 -7.61
C ASN A 72 -6.96 9.88 -7.06
N ILE A 73 -6.96 8.83 -6.25
CA ILE A 73 -5.75 8.28 -5.65
C ILE A 73 -5.66 6.76 -5.78
N THR A 74 -4.44 6.26 -5.86
CA THR A 74 -4.14 4.83 -5.74
C THR A 74 -3.40 4.57 -4.43
N VAL A 75 -3.92 3.69 -3.59
CA VAL A 75 -3.29 3.31 -2.33
C VAL A 75 -2.66 1.93 -2.46
N VAL A 76 -1.33 1.85 -2.29
CA VAL A 76 -0.58 0.60 -2.27
C VAL A 76 -0.36 0.16 -0.83
N ILE A 77 -1.07 -0.89 -0.39
CA ILE A 77 -0.94 -1.44 0.95
C ILE A 77 0.04 -2.62 0.92
N SER A 78 1.27 -2.41 1.38
CA SER A 78 2.31 -3.44 1.43
C SER A 78 1.99 -4.46 2.53
N ASP A 79 1.41 -5.61 2.14
CA ASP A 79 0.98 -6.68 3.03
C ASP A 79 2.07 -7.75 3.16
N ASN A 80 2.83 -7.68 4.25
CA ASN A 80 3.86 -8.66 4.55
C ASN A 80 3.43 -9.68 5.63
N LEU A 81 2.14 -9.69 5.96
CA LEU A 81 1.49 -10.57 6.94
C LEU A 81 2.02 -10.42 8.38
N THR A 82 2.73 -9.33 8.67
CA THR A 82 3.35 -9.14 9.99
C THR A 82 3.78 -7.70 10.22
N THR A 83 3.88 -7.29 11.48
CA THR A 83 4.54 -6.04 11.88
C THR A 83 6.06 -6.26 11.91
N GLY A 84 6.70 -6.20 10.75
CA GLY A 84 8.06 -6.70 10.52
C GLY A 84 9.16 -6.02 11.34
N MET A 85 9.08 -4.69 11.51
CA MET A 85 10.16 -3.90 12.12
C MET A 85 10.23 -3.99 13.65
N THR A 86 9.15 -4.40 14.30
CA THR A 86 9.04 -4.43 15.79
C THR A 86 9.07 -5.82 16.38
N GLY A 87 9.38 -6.86 15.60
CA GLY A 87 9.55 -8.21 16.11
C GLY A 87 8.76 -9.31 15.39
N GLY A 88 7.93 -8.95 14.40
CA GLY A 88 7.16 -9.90 13.60
C GLY A 88 5.86 -10.34 14.28
N GLN A 89 5.20 -9.42 14.97
CA GLN A 89 3.85 -9.62 15.51
C GLN A 89 2.83 -9.69 14.38
N ASP A 90 1.68 -10.31 14.64
CA ASP A 90 0.56 -10.31 13.71
C ASP A 90 0.05 -8.88 13.47
N SER A 91 -0.24 -8.56 12.22
CA SER A 91 -0.91 -7.32 11.87
C SER A 91 -2.42 -7.48 12.08
N ALA A 92 -3.09 -6.46 12.60
CA ALA A 92 -4.54 -6.46 12.79
C ALA A 92 -5.31 -6.61 11.46
N GLY A 93 -4.69 -6.24 10.35
CA GLY A 93 -5.25 -6.36 9.01
C GLY A 93 -5.00 -7.69 8.31
N THR A 94 -4.20 -8.60 8.92
CA THR A 94 -3.84 -9.86 8.27
C THR A 94 -5.07 -10.65 7.83
N GLY A 95 -5.17 -10.93 6.53
CA GLY A 95 -6.28 -11.66 5.92
C GLY A 95 -7.62 -10.90 5.85
N ARG A 96 -7.65 -9.58 6.13
CA ARG A 96 -8.88 -8.77 6.17
C ARG A 96 -8.79 -7.49 5.35
N LEU A 97 -7.65 -7.17 4.75
CA LEU A 97 -7.43 -5.89 4.09
C LEU A 97 -8.44 -5.62 2.98
N GLU A 98 -8.78 -6.62 2.16
CA GLU A 98 -9.78 -6.49 1.08
C GLU A 98 -11.17 -6.15 1.65
N GLN A 99 -11.56 -6.85 2.72
CA GLN A 99 -12.85 -6.61 3.37
C GLN A 99 -12.92 -5.23 4.03
N ILE A 100 -11.81 -4.80 4.63
CA ILE A 100 -11.68 -3.47 5.24
C ILE A 100 -11.81 -2.40 4.15
N CYS A 101 -11.07 -2.50 3.05
CA CYS A 101 -11.13 -1.54 1.95
C CYS A 101 -12.52 -1.48 1.30
N ALA A 102 -13.15 -2.64 1.06
CA ALA A 102 -14.53 -2.70 0.56
C ALA A 102 -15.53 -2.10 1.54
N GLY A 103 -15.38 -2.38 2.85
CA GLY A 103 -16.20 -1.81 3.91
C GLY A 103 -16.05 -0.29 4.06
N LEU A 104 -14.92 0.28 3.67
CA LEU A 104 -14.68 1.72 3.60
C LEU A 104 -15.22 2.35 2.30
N GLY A 105 -15.77 1.54 1.38
CA GLY A 105 -16.43 2.01 0.17
C GLY A 105 -15.57 2.04 -1.09
N VAL A 106 -14.38 1.42 -1.07
CA VAL A 106 -13.63 1.20 -2.31
C VAL A 106 -14.35 0.18 -3.18
N GLU A 107 -14.52 0.47 -4.46
CA GLU A 107 -15.17 -0.42 -5.40
C GLU A 107 -14.41 -1.76 -5.50
N PRO A 108 -15.09 -2.91 -5.36
CA PRO A 108 -14.44 -4.22 -5.29
C PRO A 108 -13.51 -4.55 -6.47
N GLU A 109 -13.87 -4.11 -7.68
CA GLU A 109 -13.05 -4.26 -8.89
C GLU A 109 -11.75 -3.47 -8.87
N HIS A 110 -11.67 -2.44 -8.02
CA HIS A 110 -10.49 -1.61 -7.80
C HIS A 110 -9.72 -1.96 -6.52
N ILE A 111 -10.00 -3.13 -5.93
CA ILE A 111 -9.20 -3.74 -4.86
C ILE A 111 -8.43 -4.92 -5.44
N ARG A 112 -7.16 -4.71 -5.73
CA ARG A 112 -6.34 -5.67 -6.49
C ARG A 112 -5.24 -6.27 -5.61
N VAL A 113 -5.30 -7.59 -5.40
CA VAL A 113 -4.23 -8.32 -4.70
C VAL A 113 -3.24 -8.86 -5.72
N VAL A 114 -1.95 -8.60 -5.50
CA VAL A 114 -0.86 -9.08 -6.35
C VAL A 114 0.22 -9.78 -5.53
N VAL A 115 0.88 -10.76 -6.11
CA VAL A 115 2.00 -11.47 -5.46
C VAL A 115 3.31 -10.99 -6.09
N PRO A 116 4.15 -10.23 -5.35
CA PRO A 116 5.37 -9.61 -5.89
C PRO A 116 6.49 -10.65 -6.08
N LEU A 117 6.37 -11.43 -7.15
CA LEU A 117 7.38 -12.39 -7.60
C LEU A 117 7.83 -12.06 -9.03
N PRO A 118 9.10 -12.36 -9.41
CA PRO A 118 9.60 -12.07 -10.76
C PRO A 118 8.73 -12.65 -11.88
N LYS A 119 8.16 -13.84 -11.68
CA LYS A 119 7.28 -14.48 -12.66
C LYS A 119 5.95 -13.75 -12.91
N ASN A 120 5.50 -12.91 -11.96
CA ASN A 120 4.24 -12.18 -12.03
C ASN A 120 4.45 -10.71 -12.47
N MET A 121 5.65 -10.32 -12.88
CA MET A 121 6.01 -8.91 -13.10
C MET A 121 5.15 -8.24 -14.16
N GLU A 122 4.79 -8.95 -15.23
CA GLU A 122 3.94 -8.37 -16.30
C GLU A 122 2.50 -8.12 -15.82
N GLU A 123 1.95 -9.05 -15.03
CA GLU A 123 0.64 -8.87 -14.40
C GLU A 123 0.66 -7.67 -13.44
N ILE A 124 1.68 -7.58 -12.59
CA ILE A 124 1.85 -6.48 -11.63
C ILE A 124 1.94 -5.13 -12.36
N ARG A 125 2.75 -5.04 -13.41
CA ARG A 125 2.89 -3.82 -14.21
C ARG A 125 1.58 -3.39 -14.85
N ARG A 126 0.83 -4.35 -15.39
CA ARG A 126 -0.51 -4.08 -15.97
C ARG A 126 -1.45 -3.57 -14.89
N THR A 127 -1.58 -4.27 -13.78
CA THR A 127 -2.44 -3.87 -12.65
C THR A 127 -2.09 -2.46 -12.16
N ILE A 128 -0.81 -2.17 -11.95
CA ILE A 128 -0.38 -0.83 -11.52
C ILE A 128 -0.81 0.24 -12.53
N ARG A 129 -0.63 0.01 -13.84
CA ARG A 129 -1.02 0.99 -14.87
C ARG A 129 -2.53 1.22 -14.88
N GLU A 130 -3.31 0.15 -14.84
CA GLU A 130 -4.77 0.22 -14.81
C GLU A 130 -5.25 1.06 -13.62
N GLU A 131 -4.74 0.77 -12.43
CA GLU A 131 -5.20 1.42 -11.20
C GLU A 131 -4.69 2.85 -11.03
N ILE A 132 -3.49 3.19 -11.47
CA ILE A 132 -2.99 4.58 -11.38
C ILE A 132 -3.64 5.51 -12.42
N GLU A 133 -4.21 4.96 -13.50
CA GLU A 133 -4.96 5.71 -14.51
C GLU A 133 -6.46 5.81 -14.19
N TYR A 134 -6.95 4.98 -13.28
CA TYR A 134 -8.34 5.03 -12.83
C TYR A 134 -8.65 6.35 -12.11
N LYS A 135 -9.78 6.95 -12.44
CA LYS A 135 -10.25 8.18 -11.81
C LYS A 135 -11.23 7.85 -10.69
N GLY A 136 -10.70 7.67 -9.52
CA GLY A 136 -11.38 7.27 -8.30
C GLY A 136 -10.37 6.78 -7.27
N VAL A 137 -10.86 6.16 -6.23
CA VAL A 137 -10.01 5.53 -5.21
C VAL A 137 -9.77 4.07 -5.58
N SER A 138 -8.52 3.70 -5.80
CA SER A 138 -8.13 2.31 -6.02
C SER A 138 -7.13 1.82 -4.98
N VAL A 139 -7.11 0.51 -4.74
CA VAL A 139 -6.23 -0.13 -3.76
C VAL A 139 -5.50 -1.30 -4.39
N ILE A 140 -4.18 -1.30 -4.30
CA ILE A 140 -3.33 -2.43 -4.70
C ILE A 140 -2.70 -3.03 -3.44
N ILE A 141 -2.81 -4.34 -3.26
CA ILE A 141 -2.28 -5.06 -2.10
C ILE A 141 -1.19 -6.04 -2.56
N PRO A 142 0.07 -5.62 -2.65
CA PRO A 142 1.19 -6.53 -2.84
C PRO A 142 1.33 -7.41 -1.59
N ARG A 143 0.96 -8.69 -1.70
CA ARG A 143 0.97 -9.64 -0.57
C ARG A 143 2.09 -10.65 -0.68
N ARG A 144 2.99 -10.64 0.30
CA ARG A 144 4.04 -11.65 0.43
C ARG A 144 4.60 -11.67 1.84
N GLU A 145 4.71 -12.88 2.43
CA GLU A 145 5.30 -13.06 3.76
C GLU A 145 6.66 -12.37 3.91
N CYS A 146 6.88 -11.75 5.05
CA CYS A 146 8.16 -11.12 5.41
C CYS A 146 9.29 -12.16 5.39
N ILE A 147 10.38 -11.82 4.69
CA ILE A 147 11.56 -12.72 4.56
C ILE A 147 12.14 -13.11 5.92
N GLN A 148 12.14 -12.19 6.90
CA GLN A 148 12.66 -12.45 8.23
C GLN A 148 11.77 -13.44 9.01
N THR A 149 10.45 -13.29 8.89
CA THR A 149 9.49 -14.19 9.52
C THR A 149 9.57 -15.58 8.89
N ALA A 150 9.61 -15.66 7.56
CA ALA A 150 9.78 -16.92 6.84
C ALA A 150 11.07 -17.68 7.24
N LYS A 151 12.19 -16.95 7.41
CA LYS A 151 13.45 -17.56 7.91
C LYS A 151 13.32 -18.11 9.31
N ARG A 152 12.65 -17.38 10.23
CA ARG A 152 12.42 -17.85 11.62
C ARG A 152 11.53 -19.09 11.67
N HIS A 153 10.46 -19.14 10.85
CA HIS A 153 9.59 -20.32 10.77
C HIS A 153 10.33 -21.55 10.25
N ASN A 154 11.19 -21.39 9.25
CA ASN A 154 11.99 -22.50 8.70
C ASN A 154 13.05 -22.99 9.70
N ALA A 155 13.69 -22.10 10.46
CA ALA A 155 14.66 -22.48 11.48
C ALA A 155 14.05 -23.23 12.69
N LYS A 156 12.75 -23.03 12.99
CA LYS A 156 12.03 -23.75 14.06
C LYS A 156 11.54 -25.14 13.65
N LYS A 157 11.59 -25.45 12.34
CA LYS A 157 11.18 -26.77 11.80
C LYS A 157 12.34 -27.76 11.64
N GLN A 158 13.57 -27.31 11.87
CA GLN A 158 14.80 -28.12 11.93
C GLN A 158 15.16 -28.39 13.41
#